data_6c6a436df557890fc031d0b08d327865
#
_entry.id   6c6a436df557890fc031d0b08d327865
#
_cell.length_a   1.000
_cell.length_b   1.000
_cell.length_c   1.000
_cell.angle_alpha   90.00
_cell.angle_beta   90.00
_cell.angle_gamma   90.00
#
_symmetry.space_group_name_H-M   'P 1'
#
loop_
_entity.id
_entity.type
_entity.pdbx_description
1 polymer ?
#
loop_
_entity_poly.entity_id
_entity_poly.type
_entity_poly.pdbx_seq_one_letter_code
_entity_poly.pdbx_strand_id
1 'polypeptide(L)'
;ELEILNAMPENPNGIAPSVHRIDSYTPTNIHQYDQSARMSDTPFYWRVRAMDSQGKPLGVYSDALPFLTSPKASKGCVAIFGDSISHGGGSISYSPTYWDFSYGNYLMFPTVNLAQSGDTSEMAVERFDKDVLPFQPSYLLILIGSNSLRAGVPAEDVIADLKTIKEKCLSHHIRPVFLTIPPLNPAHIKRAFDEPTAENWQSLIAAVNAYIRTQVHIDITPGMADSHGILRPELAVDGIHLDPPGKKMIGAAINNA
;
A
#
# COMPACT_ATOMS: atom_id res chain seq x y z
N GLU A 1 5.15 -22.77 2.26
CA GLU A 1 3.82 -22.28 2.65
C GLU A 1 3.92 -21.56 3.98
N LEU A 2 3.35 -20.35 4.06
CA LEU A 2 3.09 -19.61 5.30
C LEU A 2 1.62 -19.81 5.65
N GLU A 3 1.31 -20.10 6.89
CA GLU A 3 -0.05 -20.21 7.42
C GLU A 3 -0.27 -19.16 8.51
N ILE A 4 -1.37 -18.44 8.43
CA ILE A 4 -1.82 -17.46 9.44
C ILE A 4 -3.04 -18.03 10.14
N LEU A 5 -3.03 -17.97 11.48
CA LEU A 5 -4.00 -18.61 12.35
C LEU A 5 -4.61 -17.60 13.33
N ASN A 6 -5.88 -17.78 13.67
CA ASN A 6 -6.57 -16.99 14.70
C ASN A 6 -6.50 -17.59 16.12
N ALA A 7 -5.90 -18.77 16.26
CA ALA A 7 -5.61 -19.42 17.55
C ALA A 7 -4.37 -20.31 17.41
N MET A 8 -3.84 -20.77 18.55
CA MET A 8 -2.74 -21.75 18.55
C MET A 8 -3.19 -23.01 17.81
N PRO A 9 -2.37 -23.55 16.89
CA PRO A 9 -2.76 -24.75 16.15
C PRO A 9 -2.93 -25.96 17.06
N GLU A 10 -3.94 -26.76 16.78
CA GLU A 10 -4.19 -28.03 17.46
C GLU A 10 -3.11 -29.08 17.17
N ASN A 11 -2.34 -28.86 16.10
CA ASN A 11 -1.26 -29.74 15.64
C ASN A 11 0.05 -28.95 15.41
N PRO A 12 0.74 -28.47 16.46
CA PRO A 12 1.82 -27.48 16.36
C PRO A 12 2.90 -27.80 15.30
N ASN A 13 3.37 -29.02 15.22
CA ASN A 13 4.33 -29.47 14.19
C ASN A 13 3.71 -30.54 13.27
N GLY A 14 2.43 -30.39 12.97
CA GLY A 14 1.71 -31.32 12.12
C GLY A 14 2.00 -31.16 10.62
N ILE A 15 1.51 -32.13 9.85
CA ILE A 15 1.55 -32.09 8.38
C ILE A 15 0.31 -31.41 7.81
N ALA A 16 -0.85 -31.63 8.44
CA ALA A 16 -2.10 -31.04 7.97
C ALA A 16 -2.21 -29.55 8.32
N PRO A 17 -2.93 -28.75 7.50
CA PRO A 17 -3.34 -27.41 7.87
C PRO A 17 -4.13 -27.40 9.19
N SER A 18 -3.96 -26.33 9.99
CA SER A 18 -4.77 -26.16 11.21
C SER A 18 -6.22 -25.82 10.87
N VAL A 19 -7.16 -26.25 11.74
CA VAL A 19 -8.55 -25.82 11.68
C VAL A 19 -8.71 -24.31 12.01
N HIS A 20 -7.71 -23.71 12.65
CA HIS A 20 -7.66 -22.29 13.00
C HIS A 20 -7.07 -21.40 11.88
N ARG A 21 -6.78 -21.99 10.72
CA ARG A 21 -6.22 -21.24 9.60
C ARG A 21 -7.22 -20.24 9.04
N ILE A 22 -6.77 -18.99 8.93
CA ILE A 22 -7.53 -17.90 8.31
C ILE A 22 -6.95 -17.49 6.95
N ASP A 23 -5.64 -17.68 6.75
CA ASP A 23 -4.95 -17.41 5.48
C ASP A 23 -3.81 -18.40 5.26
N SER A 24 -3.45 -18.63 4.00
CA SER A 24 -2.21 -19.32 3.65
C SER A 24 -1.61 -18.78 2.34
N TYR A 25 -0.30 -18.72 2.32
CA TYR A 25 0.48 -18.19 1.21
C TYR A 25 1.51 -19.20 0.76
N THR A 26 1.56 -19.44 -0.54
CA THR A 26 2.55 -20.27 -1.22
C THR A 26 3.26 -19.44 -2.29
N PRO A 27 4.39 -19.88 -2.86
CA PRO A 27 5.03 -19.15 -3.96
C PRO A 27 4.11 -18.93 -5.17
N THR A 28 3.03 -19.70 -5.32
CA THR A 28 2.10 -19.59 -6.44
C THR A 28 0.94 -18.63 -6.20
N ASN A 29 0.58 -18.35 -4.96
CA ASN A 29 -0.56 -17.47 -4.63
C ASN A 29 -0.19 -16.24 -3.79
N ILE A 30 1.07 -16.09 -3.39
CA ILE A 30 1.49 -14.99 -2.52
C ILE A 30 1.29 -13.61 -3.18
N HIS A 31 1.33 -13.55 -4.50
CA HIS A 31 1.04 -12.36 -5.30
C HIS A 31 -0.45 -12.01 -5.38
N GLN A 32 -1.32 -12.90 -4.91
CA GLN A 32 -2.77 -12.63 -4.80
C GLN A 32 -3.13 -12.02 -3.43
N TYR A 33 -2.11 -11.74 -2.60
CA TYR A 33 -2.34 -11.10 -1.33
C TYR A 33 -2.80 -9.66 -1.52
N ASP A 34 -4.04 -9.40 -1.19
CA ASP A 34 -4.67 -8.09 -1.28
C ASP A 34 -5.65 -7.91 -0.12
N GLN A 35 -5.13 -8.04 1.09
CA GLN A 35 -5.95 -7.93 2.30
C GLN A 35 -5.50 -6.75 3.14
N SER A 36 -6.47 -5.96 3.57
CA SER A 36 -6.26 -4.92 4.58
C SER A 36 -5.71 -5.54 5.87
N ALA A 37 -4.90 -4.78 6.58
CA ALA A 37 -4.41 -5.15 7.90
C ALA A 37 -5.59 -5.49 8.82
N ARG A 38 -5.45 -6.56 9.60
CA ARG A 38 -6.47 -7.01 10.55
C ARG A 38 -6.09 -6.60 11.96
N MET A 39 -7.04 -6.02 12.69
CA MET A 39 -6.89 -5.70 14.11
C MET A 39 -7.44 -6.81 14.98
N SER A 40 -6.72 -7.13 16.09
CA SER A 40 -7.19 -8.05 17.10
C SER A 40 -6.54 -7.77 18.45
N ASP A 41 -7.32 -7.83 19.53
CA ASP A 41 -6.81 -7.80 20.91
C ASP A 41 -6.30 -9.18 21.39
N THR A 42 -6.57 -10.22 20.59
CA THR A 42 -6.03 -11.57 20.82
C THR A 42 -4.91 -11.83 19.80
N PRO A 43 -3.87 -12.60 20.18
CA PRO A 43 -2.78 -12.88 19.27
C PRO A 43 -3.25 -13.71 18.07
N PHE A 44 -2.75 -13.35 16.90
CA PHE A 44 -2.65 -14.24 15.76
C PHE A 44 -1.38 -15.07 15.86
N TYR A 45 -1.32 -16.14 15.07
CA TYR A 45 -0.15 -17.00 14.99
C TYR A 45 0.25 -17.19 13.54
N TRP A 46 1.52 -17.41 13.30
CA TRP A 46 2.03 -17.82 12.01
C TRP A 46 2.98 -19.00 12.14
N ARG A 47 3.01 -19.84 11.13
CA ARG A 47 3.97 -20.93 10.99
C ARG A 47 4.27 -21.20 9.51
N VAL A 48 5.39 -21.83 9.24
CA VAL A 48 5.87 -22.08 7.87
C VAL A 48 6.25 -23.53 7.69
N ARG A 49 6.20 -24.00 6.44
CA ARG A 49 6.78 -25.27 6.02
C ARG A 49 7.40 -25.17 4.62
N ALA A 50 8.36 -26.06 4.32
CA ALA A 50 8.92 -26.20 3.00
C ALA A 50 7.90 -26.79 2.00
N MET A 51 8.01 -26.37 0.74
CA MET A 51 7.24 -26.87 -0.38
C MET A 51 8.20 -27.22 -1.52
N ASP A 52 7.84 -28.19 -2.35
CA ASP A 52 8.56 -28.42 -3.61
C ASP A 52 8.12 -27.43 -4.70
N SER A 53 8.76 -27.48 -5.85
CA SER A 53 8.46 -26.61 -7.00
C SER A 53 7.06 -26.84 -7.59
N GLN A 54 6.39 -27.92 -7.22
CA GLN A 54 5.02 -28.25 -7.65
C GLN A 54 3.97 -27.91 -6.59
N GLY A 55 4.41 -27.28 -5.46
CA GLY A 55 3.51 -26.89 -4.38
C GLY A 55 3.14 -28.03 -3.44
N LYS A 56 3.88 -29.14 -3.44
CA LYS A 56 3.65 -30.25 -2.50
C LYS A 56 4.47 -30.02 -1.23
N PRO A 57 3.87 -30.23 -0.04
CA PRO A 57 4.59 -30.12 1.22
C PRO A 57 5.77 -31.10 1.34
N LEU A 58 6.91 -30.62 1.79
CA LEU A 58 8.14 -31.41 2.00
C LEU A 58 8.40 -31.77 3.47
N GLY A 59 7.48 -31.47 4.37
CA GLY A 59 7.67 -31.79 5.77
C GLY A 59 6.55 -31.22 6.66
N VAL A 60 6.86 -31.12 7.94
CA VAL A 60 5.97 -30.57 8.97
C VAL A 60 6.03 -29.04 8.98
N TYR A 61 5.04 -28.42 9.61
CA TYR A 61 5.12 -27.00 9.96
C TYR A 61 6.13 -26.73 11.06
N SER A 62 6.71 -25.53 11.06
CA SER A 62 7.48 -25.00 12.17
C SER A 62 6.59 -24.81 13.41
N ASP A 63 7.22 -24.52 14.55
CA ASP A 63 6.49 -23.99 15.69
C ASP A 63 5.70 -22.74 15.28
N ALA A 64 4.52 -22.58 15.89
CA ALA A 64 3.70 -21.41 15.67
C ALA A 64 4.16 -20.27 16.58
N LEU A 65 4.42 -19.10 15.99
CA LEU A 65 4.83 -17.90 16.70
C LEU A 65 3.69 -16.89 16.78
N PRO A 66 3.43 -16.29 17.95
CA PRO A 66 2.39 -15.30 18.12
C PRO A 66 2.81 -13.94 17.57
N PHE A 67 1.83 -13.15 17.09
CA PHE A 67 1.96 -11.73 16.83
C PHE A 67 0.66 -10.99 17.18
N LEU A 68 0.77 -9.70 17.51
CA LEU A 68 -0.35 -8.85 17.88
C LEU A 68 -0.50 -7.72 16.87
N THR A 69 -1.77 -7.43 16.55
CA THR A 69 -2.17 -6.29 15.72
C THR A 69 -3.09 -5.34 16.52
N SER A 70 -2.96 -5.32 17.83
CA SER A 70 -3.86 -4.54 18.70
C SER A 70 -3.64 -3.05 18.56
N PRO A 71 -4.68 -2.21 18.77
CA PRO A 71 -4.56 -0.75 18.78
C PRO A 71 -3.50 -0.22 19.73
N LYS A 72 -3.25 -0.94 20.84
CA LYS A 72 -2.20 -0.57 21.81
C LYS A 72 -0.80 -0.66 21.23
N ALA A 73 -0.57 -1.61 20.33
CA ALA A 73 0.73 -1.79 19.68
C ALA A 73 0.98 -0.74 18.56
N SER A 74 -0.08 -0.20 17.99
CA SER A 74 -0.02 0.78 16.89
C SER A 74 -0.30 2.22 17.31
N LYS A 75 -0.74 2.45 18.55
CA LYS A 75 -1.05 3.80 19.05
C LYS A 75 0.17 4.70 18.95
N GLY A 76 0.01 5.80 18.24
CA GLY A 76 1.09 6.76 18.02
C GLY A 76 1.97 6.43 16.82
N CYS A 77 1.67 5.36 16.06
CA CYS A 77 2.42 5.02 14.84
C CYS A 77 2.15 6.01 13.70
N VAL A 78 3.00 5.93 12.68
CA VAL A 78 2.75 6.51 11.37
C VAL A 78 2.10 5.44 10.50
N ALA A 79 0.94 5.74 9.91
CA ALA A 79 0.29 4.83 8.97
C ALA A 79 0.43 5.35 7.53
N ILE A 80 0.51 4.42 6.59
CA ILE A 80 0.53 4.67 5.15
C ILE A 80 -0.85 4.33 4.61
N PHE A 81 -1.47 5.24 3.86
CA PHE A 81 -2.81 5.09 3.31
C PHE A 81 -2.83 5.55 1.85
N GLY A 82 -3.34 4.72 0.97
CA GLY A 82 -3.32 4.99 -0.46
C GLY A 82 -3.67 3.77 -1.31
N ASP A 83 -3.29 3.84 -2.57
CA ASP A 83 -3.52 2.82 -3.58
C ASP A 83 -2.34 1.82 -3.72
N SER A 84 -2.23 1.15 -4.87
CA SER A 84 -1.18 0.17 -5.17
C SER A 84 0.25 0.73 -5.05
N ILE A 85 0.46 2.02 -5.30
CA ILE A 85 1.78 2.66 -5.17
C ILE A 85 2.25 2.58 -3.72
N SER A 86 1.35 2.80 -2.78
CA SER A 86 1.62 2.74 -1.33
C SER A 86 1.56 1.32 -0.79
N HIS A 87 0.67 0.48 -1.32
CA HIS A 87 0.55 -0.93 -0.90
C HIS A 87 1.83 -1.74 -1.18
N GLY A 88 2.60 -1.36 -2.19
CA GLY A 88 3.85 -2.00 -2.58
C GLY A 88 3.81 -2.52 -4.01
N GLY A 89 2.87 -2.03 -4.83
CA GLY A 89 2.82 -2.32 -6.26
C GLY A 89 4.08 -1.85 -6.97
N GLY A 90 4.50 -2.61 -7.96
CA GLY A 90 5.61 -2.36 -8.88
C GLY A 90 5.47 -3.29 -10.08
N SER A 91 6.36 -3.16 -11.06
CA SER A 91 6.26 -3.88 -12.34
C SER A 91 6.22 -5.41 -12.21
N ILE A 92 6.84 -5.95 -11.16
CA ILE A 92 6.89 -7.39 -10.86
C ILE A 92 6.50 -7.69 -9.42
N SER A 93 6.13 -6.67 -8.64
CA SER A 93 5.86 -6.81 -7.22
C SER A 93 4.42 -7.19 -6.95
N TYR A 94 4.27 -8.07 -6.00
CA TYR A 94 3.00 -8.40 -5.38
C TYR A 94 3.13 -8.15 -3.88
N SER A 95 2.66 -6.99 -3.46
CA SER A 95 2.76 -6.58 -2.06
C SER A 95 1.92 -7.50 -1.16
N PRO A 96 2.38 -7.76 0.07
CA PRO A 96 3.59 -7.22 0.70
C PRO A 96 4.82 -8.11 0.51
N THR A 97 4.83 -8.99 -0.47
CA THR A 97 5.82 -10.07 -0.64
C THR A 97 7.21 -9.55 -0.94
N TYR A 98 7.29 -8.58 -1.84
CA TYR A 98 8.57 -8.05 -2.26
C TYR A 98 8.90 -6.78 -1.48
N TRP A 99 9.77 -6.94 -0.53
CA TRP A 99 10.20 -5.94 0.42
C TRP A 99 10.66 -4.62 -0.23
N ASP A 100 11.44 -4.71 -1.30
CA ASP A 100 12.02 -3.56 -2.00
C ASP A 100 10.97 -2.66 -2.70
N PHE A 101 9.78 -3.17 -2.93
CA PHE A 101 8.70 -2.45 -3.61
C PHE A 101 7.79 -1.67 -2.64
N SER A 102 8.03 -1.74 -1.33
CA SER A 102 7.33 -0.90 -0.36
C SER A 102 8.21 0.26 0.08
N TYR A 103 7.80 1.50 -0.17
CA TYR A 103 8.57 2.64 0.30
C TYR A 103 8.57 2.76 1.83
N GLY A 104 7.62 2.13 2.53
CA GLY A 104 7.62 2.05 3.98
C GLY A 104 8.87 1.39 4.56
N ASN A 105 9.50 0.49 3.80
CA ASN A 105 10.74 -0.18 4.21
C ASN A 105 12.00 0.69 4.06
N TYR A 106 11.89 1.84 3.40
CA TYR A 106 12.98 2.83 3.31
C TYR A 106 12.82 3.99 4.30
N LEU A 107 11.77 3.95 5.16
CA LEU A 107 11.57 4.96 6.20
C LEU A 107 12.42 4.66 7.43
N MET A 108 12.91 5.72 8.08
CA MET A 108 13.74 5.62 9.30
C MET A 108 12.91 5.38 10.58
N PHE A 109 11.61 5.20 10.44
CA PHE A 109 10.68 4.97 11.53
C PHE A 109 9.67 3.87 11.14
N PRO A 110 9.13 3.14 12.11
CA PRO A 110 8.18 2.08 11.82
C PRO A 110 6.85 2.64 11.32
N THR A 111 6.25 1.95 10.35
CA THR A 111 4.94 2.31 9.79
C THR A 111 4.00 1.11 9.77
N VAL A 112 2.70 1.40 9.73
CA VAL A 112 1.66 0.42 9.39
C VAL A 112 1.16 0.73 7.99
N ASN A 113 1.19 -0.25 7.10
CA ASN A 113 0.68 -0.10 5.74
C ASN A 113 -0.81 -0.44 5.69
N LEU A 114 -1.65 0.57 5.46
CA LEU A 114 -3.11 0.49 5.34
C LEU A 114 -3.56 0.80 3.90
N ALA A 115 -2.63 0.81 2.95
CA ALA A 115 -2.95 1.03 1.55
C ALA A 115 -3.56 -0.23 0.93
N GLN A 116 -4.36 -0.04 -0.12
CA GLN A 116 -5.01 -1.11 -0.86
C GLN A 116 -4.86 -0.90 -2.36
N SER A 117 -4.37 -1.94 -3.05
CA SER A 117 -4.21 -1.89 -4.51
C SER A 117 -5.56 -1.71 -5.21
N GLY A 118 -5.56 -0.88 -6.25
CA GLY A 118 -6.76 -0.60 -7.04
C GLY A 118 -7.63 0.55 -6.53
N ASP A 119 -7.38 1.07 -5.33
CA ASP A 119 -8.22 2.15 -4.78
C ASP A 119 -8.27 3.38 -5.66
N THR A 120 -9.49 3.88 -5.84
CA THR A 120 -9.78 5.24 -6.23
C THR A 120 -9.83 6.15 -5.00
N SER A 121 -9.88 7.48 -5.21
CA SER A 121 -10.03 8.41 -4.09
C SER A 121 -11.33 8.22 -3.33
N GLU A 122 -12.44 7.91 -4.04
CA GLU A 122 -13.74 7.59 -3.46
C GLU A 122 -13.69 6.34 -2.59
N MET A 123 -13.12 5.23 -3.10
CA MET A 123 -12.93 3.99 -2.33
C MET A 123 -12.12 4.21 -1.05
N ALA A 124 -11.09 5.06 -1.11
CA ALA A 124 -10.32 5.42 0.07
C ALA A 124 -11.15 6.16 1.12
N VAL A 125 -12.07 7.05 0.71
CA VAL A 125 -13.03 7.71 1.63
C VAL A 125 -13.94 6.68 2.29
N GLU A 126 -14.48 5.74 1.52
CA GLU A 126 -15.44 4.73 2.00
C GLU A 126 -14.83 3.80 3.04
N ARG A 127 -13.59 3.34 2.81
CA ARG A 127 -12.95 2.39 3.74
C ARG A 127 -12.21 3.03 4.91
N PHE A 128 -12.09 4.36 4.96
CA PHE A 128 -11.29 5.06 5.97
C PHE A 128 -11.63 4.66 7.40
N ASP A 129 -12.91 4.67 7.77
CA ASP A 129 -13.33 4.41 9.15
C ASP A 129 -13.03 2.96 9.57
N LYS A 130 -13.20 2.02 8.64
CA LYS A 130 -12.92 0.60 8.88
C LYS A 130 -11.44 0.31 8.98
N ASP A 131 -10.63 0.92 8.11
CA ASP A 131 -9.23 0.50 7.90
C ASP A 131 -8.22 1.40 8.64
N VAL A 132 -8.56 2.66 8.93
CA VAL A 132 -7.66 3.61 9.58
C VAL A 132 -7.95 3.75 11.08
N LEU A 133 -9.22 3.94 11.46
CA LEU A 133 -9.56 4.27 12.84
C LEU A 133 -9.17 3.19 13.87
N PRO A 134 -9.24 1.88 13.57
CA PRO A 134 -8.81 0.84 14.51
C PRO A 134 -7.34 0.96 14.92
N PHE A 135 -6.49 1.52 14.06
CA PHE A 135 -5.05 1.69 14.32
C PHE A 135 -4.70 2.94 15.12
N GLN A 136 -5.58 3.92 15.18
CA GLN A 136 -5.37 5.20 15.87
C GLN A 136 -3.98 5.80 15.60
N PRO A 137 -3.55 5.95 14.34
CA PRO A 137 -2.24 6.47 14.04
C PRO A 137 -2.12 7.93 14.45
N SER A 138 -0.91 8.38 14.84
CA SER A 138 -0.67 9.81 15.09
C SER A 138 -0.54 10.59 13.79
N TYR A 139 -0.01 9.96 12.76
CA TYR A 139 0.17 10.53 11.43
C TYR A 139 -0.35 9.57 10.36
N LEU A 140 -0.97 10.12 9.33
CA LEU A 140 -1.40 9.37 8.15
C LEU A 140 -0.70 9.96 6.92
N LEU A 141 0.21 9.20 6.30
CA LEU A 141 0.80 9.52 5.01
C LEU A 141 -0.19 9.11 3.91
N ILE A 142 -0.69 10.07 3.15
CA ILE A 142 -1.78 9.87 2.18
C ILE A 142 -1.25 10.04 0.76
N LEU A 143 -1.27 8.97 -0.02
CA LEU A 143 -0.95 8.97 -1.45
C LEU A 143 -2.07 8.25 -2.20
N ILE A 144 -3.05 8.99 -2.69
CA ILE A 144 -4.25 8.48 -3.36
C ILE A 144 -4.68 9.41 -4.49
N GLY A 145 -5.30 8.86 -5.51
CA GLY A 145 -5.86 9.59 -6.65
C GLY A 145 -5.27 9.21 -8.00
N SER A 146 -4.17 8.46 -8.05
CA SER A 146 -3.55 8.03 -9.31
C SER A 146 -4.53 7.28 -10.22
N ASN A 147 -5.31 6.35 -9.67
CA ASN A 147 -6.30 5.59 -10.43
C ASN A 147 -7.46 6.45 -10.91
N SER A 148 -7.99 7.33 -10.04
CA SER A 148 -9.07 8.26 -10.40
C SER A 148 -8.66 9.19 -11.54
N LEU A 149 -7.48 9.84 -11.43
CA LEU A 149 -7.00 10.80 -12.41
C LEU A 149 -6.59 10.13 -13.73
N ARG A 150 -6.02 8.92 -13.66
CA ARG A 150 -5.73 8.10 -14.84
C ARG A 150 -7.01 7.75 -15.60
N ALA A 151 -8.09 7.48 -14.89
CA ALA A 151 -9.41 7.19 -15.49
C ALA A 151 -10.15 8.44 -15.98
N GLY A 152 -9.63 9.65 -15.71
CA GLY A 152 -10.23 10.91 -16.14
C GLY A 152 -11.28 11.49 -15.19
N VAL A 153 -11.29 11.04 -13.94
CA VAL A 153 -12.14 11.66 -12.90
C VAL A 153 -11.72 13.12 -12.74
N PRO A 154 -12.67 14.08 -12.69
CA PRO A 154 -12.38 15.49 -12.50
C PRO A 154 -11.51 15.76 -11.27
N ALA A 155 -10.56 16.69 -11.40
CA ALA A 155 -9.67 17.02 -10.29
C ALA A 155 -10.42 17.54 -9.04
N GLU A 156 -11.52 18.25 -9.25
CA GLU A 156 -12.40 18.75 -8.18
C GLU A 156 -13.02 17.65 -7.34
N ASP A 157 -13.38 16.51 -7.95
CA ASP A 157 -13.94 15.35 -7.25
C ASP A 157 -12.88 14.69 -6.38
N VAL A 158 -11.69 14.46 -6.95
CA VAL A 158 -10.53 13.90 -6.19
C VAL A 158 -10.15 14.85 -5.05
N ILE A 159 -10.16 16.17 -5.27
CA ILE A 159 -9.90 17.16 -4.21
C ILE A 159 -10.98 17.12 -3.12
N ALA A 160 -12.25 16.90 -3.48
CA ALA A 160 -13.33 16.75 -2.51
C ALA A 160 -13.11 15.51 -1.63
N ASP A 161 -12.71 14.39 -2.21
CA ASP A 161 -12.35 13.18 -1.48
C ASP A 161 -11.17 13.40 -0.52
N LEU A 162 -10.11 14.07 -0.99
CA LEU A 162 -8.95 14.40 -0.15
C LEU A 162 -9.33 15.33 1.02
N LYS A 163 -10.25 16.27 0.82
CA LYS A 163 -10.82 17.11 1.89
C LYS A 163 -11.57 16.27 2.91
N THR A 164 -12.41 15.35 2.43
CA THR A 164 -13.16 14.43 3.30
C THR A 164 -12.23 13.56 4.14
N ILE A 165 -11.18 12.98 3.53
CA ILE A 165 -10.17 12.22 4.26
C ILE A 165 -9.47 13.10 5.32
N LYS A 166 -9.10 14.34 4.95
CA LYS A 166 -8.51 15.30 5.90
C LYS A 166 -9.44 15.58 7.09
N GLU A 167 -10.70 15.85 6.84
CA GLU A 167 -11.70 16.12 7.88
C GLU A 167 -11.88 14.91 8.82
N LYS A 168 -11.96 13.70 8.25
CA LYS A 168 -11.98 12.45 9.03
C LYS A 168 -10.72 12.32 9.90
N CYS A 169 -9.54 12.57 9.37
CA CYS A 169 -8.30 12.57 10.16
C CYS A 169 -8.37 13.53 11.34
N LEU A 170 -8.71 14.80 11.08
CA LEU A 170 -8.72 15.85 12.11
C LEU A 170 -9.76 15.58 13.19
N SER A 171 -10.95 15.08 12.84
CA SER A 171 -12.02 14.74 13.79
C SER A 171 -11.60 13.58 14.74
N HIS A 172 -10.65 12.75 14.32
CA HIS A 172 -10.10 11.65 15.11
C HIS A 172 -8.69 11.91 15.65
N HIS A 173 -8.24 13.18 15.66
CA HIS A 173 -6.93 13.60 16.16
C HIS A 173 -5.74 12.96 15.42
N ILE A 174 -5.94 12.54 14.18
CA ILE A 174 -4.91 12.05 13.27
C ILE A 174 -4.34 13.25 12.48
N ARG A 175 -3.03 13.33 12.32
CA ARG A 175 -2.38 14.37 11.52
C ARG A 175 -2.21 13.88 10.08
N PRO A 176 -2.99 14.41 9.11
CA PRO A 176 -2.84 14.02 7.71
C PRO A 176 -1.60 14.71 7.11
N VAL A 177 -0.80 13.94 6.39
CA VAL A 177 0.34 14.40 5.58
C VAL A 177 0.14 13.88 4.17
N PHE A 178 -0.14 14.78 3.23
CA PHE A 178 -0.37 14.42 1.85
C PHE A 178 0.95 14.26 1.09
N LEU A 179 1.05 13.23 0.27
CA LEU A 179 2.14 13.06 -0.67
C LEU A 179 1.65 13.51 -2.06
N THR A 180 2.49 14.26 -2.79
CA THR A 180 2.15 14.63 -4.18
C THR A 180 2.03 13.39 -5.05
N ILE A 181 1.07 13.40 -5.99
CA ILE A 181 0.80 12.28 -6.89
C ILE A 181 1.91 12.24 -7.97
N PRO A 182 2.59 11.08 -8.14
CA PRO A 182 3.59 10.92 -9.19
C PRO A 182 3.03 11.11 -10.61
N PRO A 183 3.87 11.49 -11.58
CA PRO A 183 3.48 11.48 -12.98
C PRO A 183 3.20 10.05 -13.47
N LEU A 184 2.58 9.93 -14.65
CA LEU A 184 2.29 8.66 -15.30
C LEU A 184 3.08 8.53 -16.61
N ASN A 185 3.19 7.28 -17.10
CA ASN A 185 3.66 6.99 -18.46
C ASN A 185 2.57 6.22 -19.22
N PRO A 186 1.68 6.92 -19.96
CA PRO A 186 0.53 6.30 -20.62
C PRO A 186 0.90 5.22 -21.62
N ALA A 187 2.02 5.36 -22.32
CA ALA A 187 2.47 4.37 -23.29
C ALA A 187 2.86 3.04 -22.61
N HIS A 188 3.49 3.13 -21.45
CA HIS A 188 3.84 1.95 -20.65
C HIS A 188 2.63 1.33 -19.97
N ILE A 189 1.71 2.14 -19.45
CA ILE A 189 0.43 1.67 -18.89
C ILE A 189 -0.35 0.89 -19.95
N LYS A 190 -0.50 1.46 -21.14
CA LYS A 190 -1.19 0.78 -22.27
C LYS A 190 -0.52 -0.54 -22.63
N ARG A 191 0.81 -0.58 -22.64
CA ARG A 191 1.56 -1.81 -22.92
C ARG A 191 1.39 -2.88 -21.83
N ALA A 192 1.38 -2.47 -20.56
CA ALA A 192 1.36 -3.40 -19.44
C ALA A 192 -0.04 -3.95 -19.13
N PHE A 193 -1.08 -3.11 -19.25
CA PHE A 193 -2.42 -3.43 -18.77
C PHE A 193 -3.49 -3.44 -19.88
N ASP A 194 -3.13 -3.02 -21.09
CA ASP A 194 -4.08 -2.76 -22.19
C ASP A 194 -5.18 -1.75 -21.83
N GLU A 195 -4.92 -0.86 -20.88
CA GLU A 195 -5.84 0.16 -20.38
C GLU A 195 -5.47 1.55 -20.90
N PRO A 196 -6.45 2.40 -21.23
CA PRO A 196 -6.20 3.77 -21.59
C PRO A 196 -5.87 4.64 -20.36
N THR A 197 -5.18 5.74 -20.63
CA THR A 197 -5.03 6.87 -19.70
C THR A 197 -5.74 8.07 -20.29
N ALA A 198 -6.46 8.83 -19.47
CA ALA A 198 -7.15 10.05 -19.92
C ALA A 198 -6.17 11.02 -20.59
N GLU A 199 -6.56 11.63 -21.71
CA GLU A 199 -5.68 12.53 -22.48
C GLU A 199 -5.22 13.75 -21.66
N ASN A 200 -6.07 14.22 -20.74
CA ASN A 200 -5.82 15.38 -19.88
C ASN A 200 -5.20 15.02 -18.50
N TRP A 201 -4.69 13.81 -18.33
CA TRP A 201 -4.19 13.32 -17.02
C TRP A 201 -3.13 14.25 -16.39
N GLN A 202 -2.25 14.88 -17.21
CA GLN A 202 -1.23 15.78 -16.70
C GLN A 202 -1.84 17.01 -16.02
N SER A 203 -2.86 17.62 -16.65
CA SER A 203 -3.56 18.76 -16.07
C SER A 203 -4.36 18.38 -14.83
N LEU A 204 -4.96 17.18 -14.81
CA LEU A 204 -5.67 16.66 -13.64
C LEU A 204 -4.71 16.45 -12.45
N ILE A 205 -3.58 15.75 -12.67
CA ILE A 205 -2.55 15.58 -11.62
C ILE A 205 -1.98 16.93 -11.16
N ALA A 206 -1.72 17.84 -12.07
CA ALA A 206 -1.20 19.17 -11.74
C ALA A 206 -2.18 19.94 -10.83
N ALA A 207 -3.48 19.90 -11.12
CA ALA A 207 -4.50 20.57 -10.34
C ALA A 207 -4.62 19.97 -8.91
N VAL A 208 -4.62 18.63 -8.79
CA VAL A 208 -4.67 17.96 -7.50
C VAL A 208 -3.39 18.22 -6.71
N ASN A 209 -2.21 18.15 -7.34
CA ASN A 209 -0.94 18.45 -6.69
C ASN A 209 -0.83 19.92 -6.26
N ALA A 210 -1.43 20.86 -7.01
CA ALA A 210 -1.52 22.25 -6.59
C ALA A 210 -2.33 22.37 -5.29
N TYR A 211 -3.47 21.66 -5.17
CA TYR A 211 -4.22 21.60 -3.92
C TYR A 211 -3.41 20.95 -2.79
N ILE A 212 -2.78 19.80 -3.04
CA ILE A 212 -1.95 19.07 -2.05
C ILE A 212 -0.88 20.02 -1.47
N ARG A 213 -0.21 20.82 -2.32
CA ARG A 213 0.82 21.77 -1.88
C ARG A 213 0.30 22.91 -0.99
N THR A 214 -1.01 23.12 -0.91
CA THR A 214 -1.62 24.05 0.08
C THR A 214 -1.85 23.41 1.45
N GLN A 215 -1.63 22.10 1.58
CA GLN A 215 -1.84 21.34 2.81
C GLN A 215 -0.52 21.01 3.51
N VAL A 216 -0.57 20.33 4.66
CA VAL A 216 0.62 19.65 5.20
C VAL A 216 0.98 18.53 4.24
N HIS A 217 2.11 18.67 3.57
CA HIS A 217 2.47 17.76 2.47
C HIS A 217 3.97 17.50 2.39
N ILE A 218 4.31 16.46 1.66
CA ILE A 218 5.67 16.15 1.23
C ILE A 218 5.64 16.02 -0.30
N ASP A 219 6.48 16.79 -0.98
CA ASP A 219 6.62 16.67 -2.44
C ASP A 219 7.57 15.51 -2.77
N ILE A 220 7.00 14.40 -3.22
CA ILE A 220 7.75 13.19 -3.59
C ILE A 220 8.11 13.13 -5.07
N THR A 221 7.64 14.09 -5.89
CA THR A 221 7.75 14.04 -7.35
C THR A 221 9.04 14.60 -7.97
N PRO A 222 9.89 15.39 -7.29
CA PRO A 222 11.10 15.92 -7.90
C PRO A 222 11.97 14.82 -8.49
N GLY A 223 12.31 14.97 -9.77
CA GLY A 223 13.17 14.01 -10.50
C GLY A 223 12.45 12.76 -11.02
N MET A 224 11.13 12.62 -10.84
CA MET A 224 10.39 11.45 -11.34
C MET A 224 9.97 11.59 -12.80
N ALA A 225 9.79 12.80 -13.31
CA ALA A 225 9.40 13.06 -14.71
C ALA A 225 10.61 13.33 -15.61
N ASP A 226 10.43 13.04 -16.90
CA ASP A 226 11.29 13.51 -17.98
C ASP A 226 10.95 14.96 -18.37
N SER A 227 11.58 15.46 -19.46
CA SER A 227 11.35 16.83 -19.98
C SER A 227 9.93 17.05 -20.52
N HIS A 228 9.16 16.01 -20.74
CA HIS A 228 7.76 16.05 -21.20
C HIS A 228 6.74 15.87 -20.05
N GLY A 229 7.22 15.75 -18.81
CA GLY A 229 6.37 15.51 -17.66
C GLY A 229 5.90 14.07 -17.53
N ILE A 230 6.52 13.13 -18.24
CA ILE A 230 6.16 11.71 -18.25
C ILE A 230 7.03 10.96 -17.25
N LEU A 231 6.44 10.03 -16.52
CA LEU A 231 7.17 9.18 -15.55
C LEU A 231 8.30 8.43 -16.26
N ARG A 232 9.50 8.60 -15.71
CA ARG A 232 10.72 8.01 -16.25
C ARG A 232 10.66 6.49 -16.21
N PRO A 233 10.97 5.78 -17.34
CA PRO A 233 10.83 4.33 -17.43
C PRO A 233 11.65 3.53 -16.43
N GLU A 234 12.80 4.05 -16.03
CA GLU A 234 13.69 3.41 -15.06
C GLU A 234 13.16 3.47 -13.62
N LEU A 235 12.12 4.27 -13.36
CA LEU A 235 11.45 4.36 -12.08
C LEU A 235 10.18 3.53 -12.00
N ALA A 236 9.56 3.22 -13.16
CA ALA A 236 8.32 2.45 -13.24
C ALA A 236 8.20 1.79 -14.63
N VAL A 237 8.53 0.53 -14.75
CA VAL A 237 8.53 -0.19 -16.04
C VAL A 237 7.13 -0.29 -16.63
N ASP A 238 6.09 -0.42 -15.80
CA ASP A 238 4.69 -0.48 -16.23
C ASP A 238 4.03 0.90 -16.41
N GLY A 239 4.73 1.98 -16.02
CA GLY A 239 4.30 3.36 -16.20
C GLY A 239 3.46 3.98 -15.10
N ILE A 240 3.18 3.25 -14.02
CA ILE A 240 2.41 3.74 -12.86
C ILE A 240 3.02 3.27 -11.53
N HIS A 241 3.35 1.99 -11.40
CA HIS A 241 3.86 1.42 -10.17
C HIS A 241 5.36 1.62 -10.09
N LEU A 242 5.80 2.40 -9.11
CA LEU A 242 7.21 2.69 -8.93
C LEU A 242 7.97 1.42 -8.51
N ASP A 243 9.03 1.12 -9.25
CA ASP A 243 10.00 0.07 -8.95
C ASP A 243 10.96 0.52 -7.81
N PRO A 244 11.83 -0.33 -7.27
CA PRO A 244 12.68 0.01 -6.13
C PRO A 244 13.42 1.34 -6.20
N PRO A 245 13.95 1.79 -7.35
CA PRO A 245 14.56 3.13 -7.44
C PRO A 245 13.58 4.25 -7.11
N GLY A 246 12.36 4.18 -7.64
CA GLY A 246 11.31 5.17 -7.36
C GLY A 246 10.80 5.09 -5.92
N LYS A 247 10.68 3.88 -5.34
CA LYS A 247 10.30 3.71 -3.93
C LYS A 247 11.35 4.30 -2.98
N LYS A 248 12.64 4.17 -3.30
CA LYS A 248 13.73 4.82 -2.56
C LYS A 248 13.65 6.33 -2.61
N MET A 249 13.25 6.89 -3.75
CA MET A 249 13.04 8.34 -3.87
C MET A 249 11.91 8.82 -2.94
N ILE A 250 10.78 8.09 -2.91
CA ILE A 250 9.68 8.40 -1.96
C ILE A 250 10.19 8.34 -0.52
N GLY A 251 10.84 7.22 -0.14
CA GLY A 251 11.38 7.06 1.21
C GLY A 251 12.36 8.18 1.60
N ALA A 252 13.26 8.56 0.70
CA ALA A 252 14.19 9.65 0.91
C ALA A 252 13.49 11.00 1.10
N ALA A 253 12.47 11.32 0.28
CA ALA A 253 11.69 12.54 0.41
C ALA A 253 10.97 12.61 1.77
N ILE A 254 10.38 11.50 2.22
CA ILE A 254 9.68 11.45 3.51
C ILE A 254 10.66 11.58 4.69
N ASN A 255 11.82 10.92 4.63
CA ASN A 255 12.81 10.99 5.71
C ASN A 255 13.46 12.38 5.87
N ASN A 256 13.43 13.21 4.83
CA ASN A 256 14.04 14.55 4.82
C ASN A 256 13.03 15.68 5.14
N ALA A 257 11.75 15.35 5.33
CA ALA A 257 10.70 16.31 5.63
C ALA A 257 10.45 16.44 7.14
#